data_f83f8eda8927a9137941617157b225ce
#
_entry.id   f83f8eda8927a9137941617157b225ce
#
_cell.length_a   1.000
_cell.length_b   1.000
_cell.length_c   1.000
_cell.angle_alpha   90.00
_cell.angle_beta   90.00
_cell.angle_gamma   90.00
#
_symmetry.space_group_name_H-M   'P 1'
#
loop_
_entity.id
_entity.type
_entity.pdbx_description
1 polymer ?
#
loop_
_entity_poly.entity_id
_entity_poly.type
_entity_poly.pdbx_seq_one_letter_code
_entity_poly.pdbx_strand_id
1 'polypeptide(L)'
;MARRTKEEALATRDRILDAAEHVFFEKGVSHTSLADIAQHAGVTRGAIYWHFASKSELFDAMFDRVLLPIDELKAGTGEPHADPLGRIREILIWCLLGAARDPQLRRVFSILFMKCEYVADMGPLLQRNREGMRDALRNIEADLAQGVANGQLPADLDTWRATLMLHTLVSGFVRDMLMLPGEIDAERHAEKLVDGCFDMLCTSPAMRKDD
;
A
#
# COMPACT_ATOMS: atom_id res chain seq x y z
N MET A 1 -11.57 -16.39 -36.32
CA MET A 1 -11.06 -16.12 -34.95
C MET A 1 -12.22 -15.61 -34.12
N ALA A 2 -12.65 -16.36 -33.08
CA ALA A 2 -13.71 -15.91 -32.20
C ALA A 2 -13.25 -14.64 -31.46
N ARG A 3 -14.09 -13.61 -31.52
CA ARG A 3 -13.86 -12.34 -30.78
C ARG A 3 -13.97 -12.69 -29.30
N ARG A 4 -12.84 -12.62 -28.55
CA ARG A 4 -12.84 -12.78 -27.09
C ARG A 4 -13.85 -11.81 -26.49
N THR A 5 -14.69 -12.32 -25.59
CA THR A 5 -15.63 -11.49 -24.85
C THR A 5 -14.86 -10.58 -23.89
N LYS A 6 -15.47 -9.47 -23.46
CA LYS A 6 -14.89 -8.57 -22.45
C LYS A 6 -14.55 -9.34 -21.17
N GLU A 7 -15.38 -10.32 -20.81
CA GLU A 7 -15.18 -11.16 -19.62
C GLU A 7 -13.95 -12.07 -19.75
N GLU A 8 -13.72 -12.69 -20.93
CA GLU A 8 -12.51 -13.49 -21.17
C GLU A 8 -11.25 -12.66 -21.12
N ALA A 9 -11.30 -11.41 -21.58
CA ALA A 9 -10.18 -10.47 -21.49
C ALA A 9 -9.88 -10.10 -20.04
N LEU A 10 -10.89 -9.80 -19.23
CA LEU A 10 -10.74 -9.52 -17.79
C LEU A 10 -10.18 -10.74 -17.05
N ALA A 11 -10.75 -11.93 -17.26
CA ALA A 11 -10.26 -13.17 -16.65
C ALA A 11 -8.80 -13.47 -17.03
N THR A 12 -8.38 -13.12 -18.27
CA THR A 12 -6.98 -13.28 -18.68
C THR A 12 -6.08 -12.26 -17.98
N ARG A 13 -6.54 -11.02 -17.83
CA ARG A 13 -5.82 -9.97 -17.09
C ARG A 13 -5.60 -10.37 -15.63
N ASP A 14 -6.62 -10.89 -14.97
CA ASP A 14 -6.53 -11.34 -13.58
C ASP A 14 -5.54 -12.51 -13.41
N ARG A 15 -5.57 -13.49 -14.31
CA ARG A 15 -4.58 -14.59 -14.31
C ARG A 15 -3.15 -14.08 -14.48
N ILE A 16 -2.93 -13.04 -15.30
CA ILE A 16 -1.60 -12.44 -15.46
C ILE A 16 -1.18 -11.74 -14.17
N LEU A 17 -2.08 -11.03 -13.49
CA LEU A 17 -1.80 -10.38 -12.20
C LEU A 17 -1.48 -11.41 -11.11
N ASP A 18 -2.23 -12.52 -11.04
CA ASP A 18 -1.95 -13.61 -10.08
C ASP A 18 -0.58 -14.24 -10.34
N ALA A 19 -0.27 -14.49 -11.62
CA ALA A 19 1.04 -15.02 -12.01
C ALA A 19 2.18 -14.04 -11.68
N ALA A 20 1.97 -12.74 -11.91
CA ALA A 20 2.96 -11.72 -11.58
C ALA A 20 3.25 -11.69 -10.09
N GLU A 21 2.23 -11.74 -9.24
CA GLU A 21 2.34 -11.78 -7.79
C GLU A 21 3.21 -12.98 -7.32
N HIS A 22 2.96 -14.18 -7.87
CA HIS A 22 3.75 -15.36 -7.53
C HIS A 22 5.20 -15.26 -8.01
N VAL A 23 5.41 -14.89 -9.28
CA VAL A 23 6.76 -14.84 -9.85
C VAL A 23 7.60 -13.73 -9.24
N PHE A 24 7.03 -12.56 -8.97
CA PHE A 24 7.73 -11.48 -8.25
C PHE A 24 8.09 -11.88 -6.82
N PHE A 25 7.20 -12.57 -6.13
CA PHE A 25 7.46 -13.05 -4.78
C PHE A 25 8.58 -14.09 -4.75
N GLU A 26 8.63 -15.00 -5.71
CA GLU A 26 9.66 -16.06 -5.77
C GLU A 26 11.02 -15.54 -6.24
N LYS A 27 11.04 -14.80 -7.37
CA LYS A 27 12.28 -14.42 -8.07
C LYS A 27 12.78 -13.01 -7.73
N GLY A 28 11.93 -12.15 -7.17
CA GLY A 28 12.16 -10.72 -7.08
C GLY A 28 11.77 -9.99 -8.37
N VAL A 29 11.52 -8.69 -8.24
CA VAL A 29 10.98 -7.86 -9.35
C VAL A 29 12.04 -7.62 -10.41
N SER A 30 13.30 -7.36 -10.03
CA SER A 30 14.41 -7.12 -10.96
C SER A 30 14.70 -8.32 -11.84
N HIS A 31 14.68 -9.52 -11.27
CA HIS A 31 15.02 -10.78 -11.94
C HIS A 31 13.86 -11.42 -12.72
N THR A 32 12.68 -10.78 -12.75
CA THR A 32 11.50 -11.28 -13.44
C THR A 32 11.29 -10.55 -14.76
N SER A 33 11.03 -11.31 -15.84
CA SER A 33 10.62 -10.79 -17.15
C SER A 33 9.13 -10.99 -17.38
N LEU A 34 8.53 -10.18 -18.29
CA LEU A 34 7.14 -10.42 -18.75
C LEU A 34 6.98 -11.82 -19.41
N ALA A 35 8.05 -12.38 -19.97
CA ALA A 35 8.02 -13.73 -20.53
C ALA A 35 7.87 -14.80 -19.44
N ASP A 36 8.56 -14.65 -18.29
CA ASP A 36 8.40 -15.56 -17.14
C ASP A 36 6.97 -15.54 -16.62
N ILE A 37 6.39 -14.35 -16.52
CA ILE A 37 5.01 -14.18 -16.04
C ILE A 37 4.01 -14.75 -17.04
N ALA A 38 4.21 -14.53 -18.35
CA ALA A 38 3.35 -15.11 -19.39
C ALA A 38 3.37 -16.64 -19.35
N GLN A 39 4.55 -17.24 -19.17
CA GLN A 39 4.72 -18.68 -19.02
C GLN A 39 3.97 -19.20 -17.78
N HIS A 40 4.12 -18.54 -16.63
CA HIS A 40 3.45 -18.93 -15.39
C HIS A 40 1.91 -18.79 -15.50
N ALA A 41 1.42 -17.73 -16.16
CA ALA A 41 0.00 -17.49 -16.39
C ALA A 41 -0.62 -18.42 -17.44
N GLY A 42 0.19 -19.22 -18.16
CA GLY A 42 -0.29 -20.06 -19.27
C GLY A 42 -0.83 -19.24 -20.44
N VAL A 43 -0.24 -18.07 -20.71
CA VAL A 43 -0.61 -17.18 -21.84
C VAL A 43 0.56 -16.98 -22.79
N THR A 44 0.26 -16.55 -24.03
CA THR A 44 1.32 -16.21 -24.99
C THR A 44 1.99 -14.87 -24.62
N ARG A 45 3.24 -14.67 -25.10
CA ARG A 45 3.92 -13.36 -24.99
C ARG A 45 3.10 -12.22 -25.60
N GLY A 46 2.44 -12.46 -26.74
CA GLY A 46 1.56 -11.47 -27.36
C GLY A 46 0.36 -11.11 -26.48
N ALA A 47 -0.19 -12.08 -25.74
CA ALA A 47 -1.32 -11.83 -24.85
C ALA A 47 -0.94 -10.96 -23.65
N ILE A 48 0.26 -11.16 -23.05
CA ILE A 48 0.66 -10.30 -21.92
C ILE A 48 0.91 -8.85 -22.39
N TYR A 49 1.56 -8.64 -23.55
CA TYR A 49 1.78 -7.30 -24.10
C TYR A 49 0.50 -6.60 -24.58
N TRP A 50 -0.58 -7.35 -24.82
CA TRP A 50 -1.88 -6.76 -25.09
C TRP A 50 -2.54 -6.16 -23.83
N HIS A 51 -2.24 -6.74 -22.65
CA HIS A 51 -2.79 -6.29 -21.37
C HIS A 51 -1.89 -5.27 -20.66
N PHE A 52 -0.58 -5.38 -20.80
CA PHE A 52 0.41 -4.58 -20.07
C PHE A 52 1.59 -4.24 -20.97
N ALA A 53 1.82 -2.94 -21.21
CA ALA A 53 2.89 -2.47 -22.07
C ALA A 53 4.28 -2.67 -21.46
N SER A 54 4.38 -2.75 -20.12
CA SER A 54 5.64 -2.88 -19.40
C SER A 54 5.51 -3.67 -18.09
N LYS A 55 6.66 -4.07 -17.55
CA LYS A 55 6.73 -4.69 -16.22
C LYS A 55 6.28 -3.73 -15.11
N SER A 56 6.54 -2.44 -15.27
CA SER A 56 6.10 -1.41 -14.33
C SER A 56 4.58 -1.29 -14.31
N GLU A 57 3.93 -1.22 -15.48
CA GLU A 57 2.47 -1.17 -15.57
C GLU A 57 1.80 -2.40 -14.94
N LEU A 58 2.38 -3.59 -15.17
CA LEU A 58 1.90 -4.81 -14.55
C LEU A 58 2.05 -4.79 -13.03
N PHE A 59 3.19 -4.28 -12.54
CA PHE A 59 3.45 -4.13 -11.11
C PHE A 59 2.46 -3.15 -10.47
N ASP A 60 2.22 -2.00 -11.11
CA ASP A 60 1.25 -1.00 -10.64
C ASP A 60 -0.15 -1.59 -10.55
N ALA A 61 -0.59 -2.27 -11.60
CA ALA A 61 -1.91 -2.91 -11.63
C ALA A 61 -2.08 -4.02 -10.57
N MET A 62 -1.01 -4.74 -10.26
CA MET A 62 -0.99 -5.73 -9.17
C MET A 62 -1.16 -5.05 -7.82
N PHE A 63 -0.45 -3.94 -7.61
CA PHE A 63 -0.55 -3.14 -6.39
C PHE A 63 -1.92 -2.51 -6.23
N ASP A 64 -2.40 -1.81 -7.26
CA ASP A 64 -3.70 -1.14 -7.25
C ASP A 64 -4.83 -2.12 -6.92
N ARG A 65 -4.79 -3.36 -7.47
CA ARG A 65 -5.79 -4.39 -7.18
C ARG A 65 -5.92 -4.71 -5.68
N VAL A 66 -4.80 -4.71 -4.96
CA VAL A 66 -4.75 -5.06 -3.54
C VAL A 66 -5.06 -3.85 -2.65
N LEU A 67 -4.77 -2.64 -3.13
CA LEU A 67 -5.03 -1.40 -2.40
C LEU A 67 -6.42 -0.80 -2.67
N LEU A 68 -7.21 -1.36 -3.60
CA LEU A 68 -8.58 -0.90 -3.90
C LEU A 68 -9.46 -0.68 -2.65
N PRO A 69 -9.44 -1.54 -1.60
CA PRO A 69 -10.20 -1.28 -0.39
C PRO A 69 -9.80 0.01 0.34
N ILE A 70 -8.51 0.37 0.30
CA ILE A 70 -8.04 1.67 0.84
C ILE A 70 -8.56 2.82 -0.01
N ASP A 71 -8.56 2.67 -1.33
CA ASP A 71 -9.06 3.70 -2.24
C ASP A 71 -10.58 3.89 -2.12
N GLU A 72 -11.33 2.84 -1.83
CA GLU A 72 -12.75 2.93 -1.48
C GLU A 72 -12.98 3.64 -0.14
N LEU A 73 -12.14 3.35 0.87
CA LEU A 73 -12.12 4.09 2.14
C LEU A 73 -11.72 5.56 1.95
N LYS A 74 -10.89 5.86 0.93
CA LYS A 74 -10.52 7.23 0.54
C LYS A 74 -11.58 7.89 -0.35
N ALA A 75 -12.29 7.16 -1.20
CA ALA A 75 -13.18 7.69 -2.25
C ALA A 75 -14.50 8.29 -1.71
N GLY A 76 -14.81 8.11 -0.42
CA GLY A 76 -15.86 8.90 0.25
C GLY A 76 -15.55 10.41 0.34
N THR A 77 -14.53 10.91 -0.33
CA THR A 77 -13.82 12.16 -0.04
C THR A 77 -14.05 13.31 -1.03
N GLY A 78 -15.19 13.38 -1.66
CA GLY A 78 -15.57 14.62 -2.36
C GLY A 78 -15.96 15.76 -1.40
N GLU A 79 -16.26 15.46 -0.14
CA GLU A 79 -16.59 16.37 0.94
C GLU A 79 -15.62 16.19 2.12
N PRO A 80 -15.35 17.24 2.93
CA PRO A 80 -14.56 17.08 4.16
C PRO A 80 -15.14 15.96 5.00
N HIS A 81 -14.31 14.96 5.36
CA HIS A 81 -14.78 13.85 6.18
C HIS A 81 -15.31 14.38 7.51
N ALA A 82 -16.49 13.91 7.92
CA ALA A 82 -17.04 14.23 9.21
C ALA A 82 -16.13 13.75 10.36
N ASP A 83 -15.38 12.65 10.14
CA ASP A 83 -14.41 12.10 11.07
C ASP A 83 -13.10 11.72 10.36
N PRO A 84 -12.19 12.69 10.09
CA PRO A 84 -10.91 12.42 9.44
C PRO A 84 -9.99 11.53 10.28
N LEU A 85 -10.05 11.61 11.61
CA LEU A 85 -9.21 10.80 12.48
C LEU A 85 -9.66 9.34 12.52
N GLY A 86 -10.98 9.09 12.59
CA GLY A 86 -11.54 7.74 12.47
C GLY A 86 -11.13 7.07 11.16
N ARG A 87 -11.14 7.83 10.05
CA ARG A 87 -10.69 7.33 8.75
C ARG A 87 -9.20 6.95 8.76
N ILE A 88 -8.31 7.82 9.26
CA ILE A 88 -6.89 7.47 9.39
C ILE A 88 -6.74 6.21 10.22
N ARG A 89 -7.40 6.15 11.37
CA ARG A 89 -7.35 4.99 12.27
C ARG A 89 -7.75 3.70 11.57
N GLU A 90 -8.86 3.69 10.85
CA GLU A 90 -9.34 2.54 10.09
C GLU A 90 -8.33 2.08 9.03
N ILE A 91 -7.76 3.01 8.26
CA ILE A 91 -6.74 2.71 7.25
C ILE A 91 -5.49 2.11 7.89
N LEU A 92 -4.99 2.68 8.99
CA LEU A 92 -3.81 2.18 9.68
C LEU A 92 -4.04 0.76 10.21
N ILE A 93 -5.18 0.51 10.87
CA ILE A 93 -5.54 -0.82 11.38
C ILE A 93 -5.71 -1.81 10.23
N TRP A 94 -6.37 -1.41 9.15
CA TRP A 94 -6.51 -2.24 7.95
C TRP A 94 -5.14 -2.65 7.37
N CYS A 95 -4.19 -1.73 7.27
CA CYS A 95 -2.84 -2.04 6.79
C CYS A 95 -2.14 -3.06 7.71
N LEU A 96 -2.20 -2.86 9.02
CA LEU A 96 -1.51 -3.72 10.00
C LEU A 96 -2.14 -5.12 10.07
N LEU A 97 -3.47 -5.21 10.17
CA LEU A 97 -4.18 -6.48 10.26
C LEU A 97 -4.31 -7.18 8.91
N GLY A 98 -4.49 -6.42 7.83
CA GLY A 98 -4.60 -6.98 6.48
C GLY A 98 -3.37 -7.80 6.10
N ALA A 99 -2.17 -7.30 6.37
CA ALA A 99 -0.93 -8.06 6.14
C ALA A 99 -0.83 -9.35 6.99
N ALA A 100 -1.50 -9.40 8.15
CA ALA A 100 -1.56 -10.60 8.99
C ALA A 100 -2.61 -11.60 8.50
N ARG A 101 -3.79 -11.11 8.09
CA ARG A 101 -4.99 -11.92 7.79
C ARG A 101 -5.09 -12.36 6.34
N ASP A 102 -4.65 -11.51 5.41
CA ASP A 102 -4.79 -11.75 3.98
C ASP A 102 -3.45 -12.22 3.37
N PRO A 103 -3.37 -13.49 2.91
CA PRO A 103 -2.16 -14.02 2.27
C PRO A 103 -1.76 -13.27 1.00
N GLN A 104 -2.71 -12.70 0.25
CA GLN A 104 -2.45 -11.94 -0.95
C GLN A 104 -1.82 -10.59 -0.60
N LEU A 105 -2.41 -9.85 0.34
CA LEU A 105 -1.88 -8.58 0.82
C LEU A 105 -0.49 -8.76 1.44
N ARG A 106 -0.30 -9.82 2.23
CA ARG A 106 1.02 -10.18 2.77
C ARG A 106 2.05 -10.40 1.69
N ARG A 107 1.72 -11.12 0.62
CA ARG A 107 2.61 -11.41 -0.50
C ARG A 107 2.97 -10.14 -1.26
N VAL A 108 1.99 -9.28 -1.55
CA VAL A 108 2.21 -8.00 -2.23
C VAL A 108 3.08 -7.06 -1.38
N PHE A 109 2.85 -6.94 -0.08
CA PHE A 109 3.74 -6.20 0.80
C PHE A 109 5.14 -6.81 0.89
N SER A 110 5.27 -8.15 0.89
CA SER A 110 6.59 -8.79 0.82
C SER A 110 7.33 -8.43 -0.45
N ILE A 111 6.64 -8.35 -1.60
CA ILE A 111 7.24 -7.90 -2.85
C ILE A 111 7.73 -6.46 -2.72
N LEU A 112 6.89 -5.56 -2.20
CA LEU A 112 7.22 -4.15 -2.04
C LEU A 112 8.42 -3.92 -1.13
N PHE A 113 8.39 -4.51 0.08
CA PHE A 113 9.38 -4.20 1.12
C PHE A 113 10.66 -5.03 1.02
N MET A 114 10.61 -6.22 0.43
CA MET A 114 11.70 -7.19 0.52
C MET A 114 12.23 -7.72 -0.83
N LYS A 115 11.44 -7.59 -1.92
CA LYS A 115 11.76 -8.18 -3.22
C LYS A 115 11.89 -7.17 -4.34
N CYS A 116 11.71 -5.89 -4.03
CA CYS A 116 11.86 -4.80 -4.98
C CYS A 116 13.28 -4.20 -4.84
N GLU A 117 14.20 -4.66 -5.67
CA GLU A 117 15.55 -4.09 -5.73
C GLU A 117 15.53 -2.80 -6.57
N TYR A 118 15.99 -1.71 -5.98
CA TYR A 118 16.04 -0.40 -6.65
C TYR A 118 17.33 -0.26 -7.45
N VAL A 119 17.48 -1.06 -8.52
CA VAL A 119 18.58 -0.98 -9.46
C VAL A 119 18.28 0.03 -10.59
N ALA A 120 19.31 0.46 -11.32
CA ALA A 120 19.20 1.51 -12.33
C ALA A 120 18.12 1.25 -13.39
N ASP A 121 17.95 -0.01 -13.81
CA ASP A 121 16.95 -0.42 -14.80
C ASP A 121 15.50 -0.39 -14.29
N MET A 122 15.30 -0.14 -12.99
CA MET A 122 14.00 -0.07 -12.32
C MET A 122 13.53 1.38 -12.12
N GLY A 123 14.11 2.35 -12.83
CA GLY A 123 13.81 3.78 -12.71
C GLY A 123 12.31 4.11 -12.69
N PRO A 124 11.48 3.63 -13.65
CA PRO A 124 10.04 3.88 -13.65
C PRO A 124 9.33 3.34 -12.40
N LEU A 125 9.69 2.13 -11.95
CA LEU A 125 9.10 1.53 -10.75
C LEU A 125 9.48 2.27 -9.47
N LEU A 126 10.75 2.68 -9.36
CA LEU A 126 11.22 3.51 -8.24
C LEU A 126 10.50 4.86 -8.20
N GLN A 127 10.29 5.47 -9.37
CA GLN A 127 9.54 6.72 -9.47
C GLN A 127 8.09 6.54 -9.01
N ARG A 128 7.42 5.48 -9.46
CA ARG A 128 6.05 5.14 -9.03
C ARG A 128 5.95 4.91 -7.53
N ASN A 129 6.87 4.13 -6.95
CA ASN A 129 6.91 3.92 -5.49
C ASN A 129 7.07 5.23 -4.72
N ARG A 130 7.93 6.13 -5.20
CA ARG A 130 8.11 7.46 -4.59
C ARG A 130 6.85 8.32 -4.69
N GLU A 131 6.15 8.25 -5.81
CA GLU A 131 4.88 8.97 -6.01
C GLU A 131 3.81 8.43 -5.08
N GLY A 132 3.60 7.12 -5.02
CA GLY A 132 2.65 6.48 -4.11
C GLY A 132 2.93 6.80 -2.63
N MET A 133 4.22 6.81 -2.23
CA MET A 133 4.60 7.22 -0.88
C MET A 133 4.29 8.70 -0.61
N ARG A 134 4.58 9.60 -1.57
CA ARG A 134 4.24 11.03 -1.42
C ARG A 134 2.74 11.24 -1.31
N ASP A 135 1.95 10.50 -2.08
CA ASP A 135 0.49 10.58 -2.04
C ASP A 135 -0.05 10.08 -0.70
N ALA A 136 0.47 8.97 -0.18
CA ALA A 136 0.11 8.49 1.15
C ALA A 136 0.42 9.52 2.24
N LEU A 137 1.62 10.11 2.23
CA LEU A 137 2.00 11.14 3.20
C LEU A 137 1.11 12.38 3.09
N ARG A 138 0.83 12.87 1.87
CA ARG A 138 -0.07 14.02 1.66
C ARG A 138 -1.49 13.76 2.17
N ASN A 139 -2.01 12.56 1.93
CA ASN A 139 -3.36 12.19 2.38
C ASN A 139 -3.45 12.16 3.90
N ILE A 140 -2.48 11.54 4.57
CA ILE A 140 -2.43 11.52 6.05
C ILE A 140 -2.32 12.95 6.61
N GLU A 141 -1.45 13.79 6.03
CA GLU A 141 -1.26 15.16 6.49
C GLU A 141 -2.53 16.01 6.30
N ALA A 142 -3.23 15.85 5.17
CA ALA A 142 -4.49 16.56 4.91
C ALA A 142 -5.58 16.18 5.92
N ASP A 143 -5.69 14.90 6.27
CA ASP A 143 -6.64 14.44 7.28
C ASP A 143 -6.30 14.94 8.69
N LEU A 144 -5.02 14.92 9.06
CA LEU A 144 -4.57 15.49 10.32
C LEU A 144 -4.83 17.00 10.39
N ALA A 145 -4.57 17.74 9.31
CA ALA A 145 -4.87 19.16 9.23
C ALA A 145 -6.40 19.43 9.35
N GLN A 146 -7.22 18.57 8.74
CA GLN A 146 -8.68 18.66 8.91
C GLN A 146 -9.09 18.32 10.35
N GLY A 147 -8.46 17.34 11.01
CA GLY A 147 -8.68 17.02 12.42
C GLY A 147 -8.32 18.17 13.36
N VAL A 148 -7.26 18.91 13.05
CA VAL A 148 -6.90 20.17 13.75
C VAL A 148 -7.97 21.23 13.52
N ALA A 149 -8.40 21.44 12.28
CA ALA A 149 -9.43 22.44 11.93
C ALA A 149 -10.79 22.14 12.61
N ASN A 150 -11.12 20.84 12.77
CA ASN A 150 -12.32 20.39 13.47
C ASN A 150 -12.21 20.43 15.00
N GLY A 151 -11.04 20.77 15.56
CA GLY A 151 -10.80 20.77 17.01
C GLY A 151 -10.64 19.38 17.62
N GLN A 152 -10.44 18.34 16.81
CA GLN A 152 -10.19 16.97 17.27
C GLN A 152 -8.72 16.76 17.71
N LEU A 153 -7.82 17.59 17.21
CA LEU A 153 -6.38 17.61 17.55
C LEU A 153 -5.96 19.01 18.01
N PRO A 154 -4.87 19.11 18.79
CA PRO A 154 -4.34 20.39 19.24
C PRO A 154 -4.03 21.35 18.07
N ALA A 155 -4.33 22.64 18.24
CA ALA A 155 -4.16 23.66 17.20
C ALA A 155 -2.68 23.89 16.81
N ASP A 156 -1.77 23.60 17.72
CA ASP A 156 -0.32 23.69 17.58
C ASP A 156 0.35 22.38 17.14
N LEU A 157 -0.43 21.36 16.77
CA LEU A 157 0.11 20.09 16.28
C LEU A 157 0.99 20.32 15.04
N ASP A 158 2.20 19.76 15.03
CA ASP A 158 3.02 19.60 13.83
C ASP A 158 2.47 18.42 12.99
N THR A 159 1.61 18.74 12.03
CA THR A 159 0.94 17.74 11.20
C THR A 159 1.90 16.92 10.35
N TRP A 160 3.02 17.51 9.91
CA TRP A 160 4.03 16.79 9.15
C TRP A 160 4.77 15.76 10.00
N ARG A 161 5.20 16.15 11.22
CA ARG A 161 5.84 15.24 12.19
C ARG A 161 4.91 14.10 12.58
N ALA A 162 3.63 14.40 12.80
CA ALA A 162 2.59 13.42 13.07
C ALA A 162 2.39 12.45 11.88
N THR A 163 2.36 12.97 10.65
CA THR A 163 2.28 12.17 9.43
C THR A 163 3.45 11.18 9.32
N LEU A 164 4.67 11.65 9.53
CA LEU A 164 5.87 10.80 9.50
C LEU A 164 5.80 9.70 10.55
N MET A 165 5.35 10.01 11.76
CA MET A 165 5.21 9.04 12.84
C MET A 165 4.21 7.94 12.46
N LEU A 166 3.01 8.28 12.01
CA LEU A 166 1.97 7.32 11.63
C LEU A 166 2.39 6.44 10.45
N HIS A 167 2.96 7.05 9.41
CA HIS A 167 3.45 6.31 8.24
C HIS A 167 4.60 5.36 8.60
N THR A 168 5.52 5.80 9.45
CA THR A 168 6.66 4.98 9.89
C THR A 168 6.20 3.82 10.78
N LEU A 169 5.19 4.03 11.64
CA LEU A 169 4.60 2.95 12.43
C LEU A 169 4.11 1.82 11.52
N VAL A 170 3.27 2.15 10.53
CA VAL A 170 2.67 1.12 9.66
C VAL A 170 3.75 0.42 8.82
N SER A 171 4.59 1.18 8.12
CA SER A 171 5.62 0.60 7.25
C SER A 171 6.65 -0.20 8.02
N GLY A 172 7.05 0.26 9.21
CA GLY A 172 7.96 -0.46 10.10
C GLY A 172 7.35 -1.74 10.63
N PHE A 173 6.14 -1.67 11.19
CA PHE A 173 5.45 -2.83 11.76
C PHE A 173 5.20 -3.93 10.70
N VAL A 174 4.67 -3.55 9.53
CA VAL A 174 4.43 -4.50 8.45
C VAL A 174 5.73 -5.15 7.98
N ARG A 175 6.79 -4.36 7.77
CA ARG A 175 8.10 -4.89 7.39
C ARG A 175 8.65 -5.87 8.44
N ASP A 176 8.61 -5.50 9.71
CA ASP A 176 9.16 -6.32 10.79
C ASP A 176 8.37 -7.63 10.95
N MET A 177 7.03 -7.59 10.82
CA MET A 177 6.18 -8.76 10.80
C MET A 177 6.49 -9.70 9.60
N LEU A 178 6.83 -9.13 8.43
CA LEU A 178 7.25 -9.92 7.27
C LEU A 178 8.65 -10.53 7.43
N MET A 179 9.54 -9.86 8.14
CA MET A 179 10.89 -10.35 8.43
C MET A 179 10.94 -11.40 9.55
N LEU A 180 10.00 -11.33 10.48
CA LEU A 180 9.93 -12.20 11.67
C LEU A 180 8.57 -12.95 11.69
N PRO A 181 8.34 -13.85 10.72
CA PRO A 181 7.04 -14.51 10.56
C PRO A 181 6.70 -15.37 11.79
N GLY A 182 5.54 -15.08 12.40
CA GLY A 182 5.04 -15.77 13.58
C GLY A 182 5.56 -15.25 14.93
N GLU A 183 6.50 -14.28 14.94
CA GLU A 183 7.00 -13.68 16.18
C GLU A 183 6.22 -12.43 16.59
N ILE A 184 5.64 -11.71 15.62
CA ILE A 184 4.86 -10.48 15.88
C ILE A 184 3.37 -10.80 15.74
N ASP A 185 2.65 -10.71 16.85
CA ASP A 185 1.20 -10.90 16.93
C ASP A 185 0.48 -9.58 16.60
N ALA A 186 0.14 -9.41 15.31
CA ALA A 186 -0.57 -8.22 14.82
C ALA A 186 -1.97 -8.09 15.45
N GLU A 187 -2.68 -9.20 15.66
CA GLU A 187 -4.01 -9.22 16.28
C GLU A 187 -4.00 -8.63 17.69
N ARG A 188 -2.94 -8.90 18.41
CA ARG A 188 -2.74 -8.42 19.78
C ARG A 188 -2.34 -6.95 19.85
N HIS A 189 -1.56 -6.48 18.86
CA HIS A 189 -0.81 -5.23 19.01
C HIS A 189 -1.29 -4.10 18.10
N ALA A 190 -1.89 -4.38 16.92
CA ALA A 190 -2.18 -3.37 15.90
C ALA A 190 -3.03 -2.21 16.44
N GLU A 191 -4.20 -2.50 17.00
CA GLU A 191 -5.11 -1.46 17.50
C GLU A 191 -4.47 -0.63 18.61
N LYS A 192 -3.80 -1.30 19.57
CA LYS A 192 -3.16 -0.61 20.70
C LYS A 192 -2.02 0.28 20.28
N LEU A 193 -1.24 -0.09 19.27
CA LEU A 193 -0.17 0.72 18.72
C LEU A 193 -0.74 1.94 18.00
N VAL A 194 -1.79 1.77 17.21
CA VAL A 194 -2.48 2.89 16.56
C VAL A 194 -3.06 3.84 17.60
N ASP A 195 -3.83 3.34 18.59
CA ASP A 195 -4.42 4.15 19.64
C ASP A 195 -3.36 4.90 20.43
N GLY A 196 -2.24 4.24 20.79
CA GLY A 196 -1.11 4.88 21.45
C GLY A 196 -0.47 6.01 20.64
N CYS A 197 -0.43 5.89 19.30
CA CYS A 197 0.02 6.99 18.45
C CYS A 197 -0.96 8.17 18.51
N PHE A 198 -2.26 7.94 18.45
CA PHE A 198 -3.26 9.01 18.57
C PHE A 198 -3.20 9.71 19.94
N ASP A 199 -2.99 8.95 21.01
CA ASP A 199 -2.76 9.53 22.35
C ASP A 199 -1.53 10.45 22.36
N MET A 200 -0.43 10.04 21.70
CA MET A 200 0.77 10.89 21.57
C MET A 200 0.51 12.16 20.76
N LEU A 201 -0.32 12.11 19.71
CA LEU A 201 -0.69 13.31 18.95
C LEU A 201 -1.41 14.33 19.84
N CYS A 202 -2.24 13.86 20.75
CA CYS A 202 -2.99 14.72 21.66
C CYS A 202 -2.17 15.25 22.84
N THR A 203 -1.24 14.46 23.37
CA THR A 203 -0.64 14.73 24.68
C THR A 203 0.85 15.09 24.66
N SER A 204 1.61 14.62 23.66
CA SER A 204 3.06 14.79 23.64
C SER A 204 3.49 16.19 23.22
N PRO A 205 4.29 16.91 24.04
CA PRO A 205 4.90 18.19 23.64
C PRO A 205 5.80 18.07 22.41
N ALA A 206 6.42 16.89 22.19
CA ALA A 206 7.28 16.65 21.03
C ALA A 206 6.52 16.68 19.69
N MET A 207 5.17 16.60 19.72
CA MET A 207 4.32 16.69 18.53
C MET A 207 3.84 18.12 18.25
N ARG A 208 4.32 19.12 18.96
CA ARG A 208 3.96 20.53 18.77
C ARG A 208 4.91 21.20 17.78
N LYS A 209 4.41 22.20 17.06
CA LYS A 209 5.22 23.08 16.20
C LYS A 209 6.35 23.68 17.02
N ASP A 210 7.52 23.78 16.38
CA ASP A 210 8.63 24.51 16.97
C ASP A 210 8.28 26.02 17.00
N ASP A 211 8.68 26.74 18.06
CA ASP A 211 8.47 28.19 18.20
C ASP A 211 9.25 29.01 17.15
#